data_6cde6e7688303aee5d5e5c007ab44b7b
#
_entry.id   6cde6e7688303aee5d5e5c007ab44b7b
#
_cell.length_a   1.000
_cell.length_b   1.000
_cell.length_c   1.000
_cell.angle_alpha   90.00
_cell.angle_beta   90.00
_cell.angle_gamma   90.00
#
_symmetry.space_group_name_H-M   'P 1'
#
loop_
_entity.id
_entity.type
_entity.pdbx_description
1 polymer ?
#
loop_
_entity_poly.entity_id
_entity_poly.type
_entity_poly.pdbx_seq_one_letter_code
_entity_poly.pdbx_strand_id
1 'polypeptide(L)'
;MAKVKTAKLSDLKWMQGKENLLGGPSFSLSVLEMFTMAPDFTVHVAGDSAMVLYHEGKGGKSRLLMLLGTALTELLQAGEEAARRAGTVKITLEVDPRSETMLPLESFGYQIKGDLANYFGKDRPAHYMEKILP
;
A
#
# COMPACT_ATOMS: atom_id res chain seq x y z
N MET A 1 -2.31 -16.05 -13.18
CA MET A 1 -2.03 -15.32 -11.95
C MET A 1 -0.83 -14.40 -12.15
N ALA A 2 -0.94 -13.13 -11.79
CA ALA A 2 0.15 -12.17 -11.99
C ALA A 2 1.28 -12.42 -10.98
N LYS A 3 2.51 -12.43 -11.49
CA LYS A 3 3.68 -12.60 -10.64
C LYS A 3 4.14 -11.25 -10.09
N VAL A 4 4.36 -11.18 -8.79
CA VAL A 4 4.84 -9.96 -8.14
C VAL A 4 6.34 -9.81 -8.34
N LYS A 5 6.76 -8.61 -8.68
CA LYS A 5 8.19 -8.25 -8.83
C LYS A 5 8.42 -6.83 -8.36
N THR A 6 9.68 -6.49 -8.10
CA THR A 6 10.07 -5.12 -7.79
C THR A 6 9.86 -4.25 -9.04
N ALA A 7 9.31 -3.05 -8.85
CA ALA A 7 9.05 -2.13 -9.96
C ALA A 7 10.34 -1.65 -10.61
N LYS A 8 10.31 -1.53 -11.95
CA LYS A 8 11.37 -0.92 -12.76
C LYS A 8 10.92 0.48 -13.16
N LEU A 9 11.84 1.30 -13.64
CA LEU A 9 11.50 2.65 -14.11
C LEU A 9 10.42 2.63 -15.18
N SER A 10 10.40 1.63 -16.05
CA SER A 10 9.35 1.50 -17.07
C SER A 10 7.96 1.27 -16.47
N ASP A 11 7.88 0.62 -15.30
CA ASP A 11 6.60 0.41 -14.62
C ASP A 11 6.06 1.72 -14.06
N LEU A 12 6.91 2.62 -13.61
CA LEU A 12 6.48 3.88 -13.01
C LEU A 12 5.71 4.75 -13.99
N LYS A 13 6.00 4.63 -15.28
CA LYS A 13 5.29 5.41 -16.30
C LYS A 13 3.81 5.06 -16.36
N TRP A 14 3.47 3.77 -16.29
CA TRP A 14 2.06 3.39 -16.31
C TRP A 14 1.38 3.57 -14.95
N MET A 15 2.16 3.58 -13.85
CA MET A 15 1.61 3.80 -12.51
C MET A 15 1.25 5.27 -12.27
N GLN A 16 1.95 6.16 -12.95
CA GLN A 16 1.80 7.60 -12.78
C GLN A 16 0.34 8.04 -12.97
N GLY A 17 -0.18 8.78 -12.00
CA GLY A 17 -1.53 9.34 -12.11
C GLY A 17 -2.68 8.35 -11.97
N LYS A 18 -2.39 7.07 -11.74
CA LYS A 18 -3.44 6.07 -11.52
C LYS A 18 -4.11 6.30 -10.18
N GLU A 19 -5.39 5.99 -10.13
CA GLU A 19 -6.17 6.14 -8.90
C GLU A 19 -5.64 5.21 -7.81
N ASN A 20 -5.32 5.81 -6.66
CA ASN A 20 -4.96 5.05 -5.48
C ASN A 20 -6.24 4.49 -4.86
N LEU A 21 -6.39 3.17 -4.87
CA LEU A 21 -7.61 2.51 -4.40
C LEU A 21 -7.84 2.68 -2.90
N LEU A 22 -6.83 3.05 -2.14
CA LEU A 22 -7.00 3.37 -0.72
C LEU A 22 -7.73 4.69 -0.50
N GLY A 23 -7.82 5.55 -1.51
CA GLY A 23 -8.51 6.82 -1.44
C GLY A 23 -7.59 8.03 -1.33
N GLY A 24 -6.30 7.82 -1.20
CA GLY A 24 -5.32 8.88 -1.15
C GLY A 24 -5.00 9.46 -2.53
N PRO A 25 -4.06 10.40 -2.61
CA PRO A 25 -3.71 11.02 -3.88
C PRO A 25 -3.02 10.06 -4.82
N SER A 26 -3.15 10.32 -6.12
CA SER A 26 -2.30 9.70 -7.13
C SER A 26 -0.89 10.25 -6.99
N PHE A 27 0.10 9.47 -7.38
CA PHE A 27 1.50 9.89 -7.28
C PHE A 27 2.06 10.26 -8.66
N SER A 28 2.87 11.33 -8.68
CA SER A 28 3.58 11.76 -9.88
C SER A 28 4.77 10.83 -10.14
N LEU A 29 5.29 10.88 -11.38
CA LEU A 29 6.46 10.09 -11.75
C LEU A 29 7.65 10.38 -10.83
N SER A 30 7.92 11.64 -10.52
CA SER A 30 9.06 12.01 -9.66
C SER A 30 8.93 11.44 -8.25
N VAL A 31 7.72 11.41 -7.70
CA VAL A 31 7.49 10.81 -6.37
C VAL A 31 7.68 9.30 -6.42
N LEU A 32 7.16 8.65 -7.47
CA LEU A 32 7.35 7.20 -7.65
C LEU A 32 8.82 6.84 -7.81
N GLU A 33 9.58 7.64 -8.56
CA GLU A 33 11.02 7.45 -8.70
C GLU A 33 11.73 7.56 -7.34
N MET A 34 11.34 8.54 -6.53
CA MET A 34 11.89 8.68 -5.18
C MET A 34 11.63 7.42 -4.34
N PHE A 35 10.42 6.86 -4.40
CA PHE A 35 10.09 5.63 -3.67
C PHE A 35 10.96 4.46 -4.10
N THR A 36 11.25 4.31 -5.39
CA THR A 36 12.08 3.20 -5.86
C THR A 36 13.55 3.36 -5.50
N MET A 37 14.01 4.58 -5.27
CA MET A 37 15.41 4.86 -4.94
C MET A 37 15.67 4.90 -3.43
N ALA A 38 14.64 5.15 -2.62
CA ALA A 38 14.80 5.26 -1.16
C ALA A 38 14.80 3.87 -0.52
N PRO A 39 15.79 3.54 0.34
CA PRO A 39 15.93 2.19 0.90
C PRO A 39 14.78 1.77 1.82
N ASP A 40 14.05 2.73 2.38
CA ASP A 40 12.96 2.43 3.31
C ASP A 40 11.62 2.18 2.62
N PHE A 41 11.59 2.22 1.28
CA PHE A 41 10.37 1.98 0.52
C PHE A 41 10.48 0.71 -0.30
N THR A 42 9.34 0.04 -0.48
CA THR A 42 9.22 -1.10 -1.38
C THR A 42 8.13 -0.78 -2.40
N VAL A 43 8.45 -0.92 -3.69
CA VAL A 43 7.49 -0.73 -4.77
C VAL A 43 7.39 -2.05 -5.53
N HIS A 44 6.22 -2.67 -5.49
CA HIS A 44 5.94 -3.95 -6.16
C HIS A 44 4.92 -3.76 -7.26
N VAL A 45 5.07 -4.53 -8.33
CA VAL A 45 4.10 -4.56 -9.43
C VAL A 45 3.73 -6.02 -9.74
N ALA A 46 2.51 -6.21 -10.23
CA ALA A 46 2.00 -7.52 -10.64
C ALA A 46 0.95 -7.29 -11.75
N GLY A 47 1.37 -7.48 -13.01
CA GLY A 47 0.49 -7.18 -14.14
C GLY A 47 0.14 -5.69 -14.19
N ASP A 48 -1.17 -5.39 -14.10
CA ASP A 48 -1.70 -4.02 -14.09
C ASP A 48 -1.79 -3.42 -12.69
N SER A 49 -1.23 -4.12 -11.71
CA SER A 49 -1.40 -3.80 -10.29
C SER A 49 -0.09 -3.34 -9.67
N ALA A 50 -0.16 -2.51 -8.64
CA ALA A 50 1.02 -2.00 -7.98
C ALA A 50 0.74 -1.68 -6.51
N MET A 51 1.82 -1.64 -5.73
CA MET A 51 1.74 -1.36 -4.30
C MET A 51 3.00 -0.63 -3.85
N VAL A 52 2.83 0.33 -2.95
CA VAL A 52 3.95 1.02 -2.32
C VAL A 52 3.84 0.86 -0.81
N LEU A 53 4.94 0.42 -0.19
CA LEU A 53 5.08 0.31 1.26
C LEU A 53 6.24 1.18 1.74
N TYR A 54 6.04 1.86 2.85
CA TYR A 54 7.10 2.53 3.59
C TYR A 54 7.41 1.73 4.85
N HIS A 55 8.68 1.45 5.12
CA HIS A 55 9.13 0.69 6.29
C HIS A 55 9.78 1.64 7.29
N GLU A 56 9.21 1.71 8.48
CA GLU A 56 9.69 2.61 9.53
C GLU A 56 11.00 2.16 10.17
N GLY A 57 11.30 0.86 10.07
CA GLY A 57 12.51 0.28 10.61
C GLY A 57 12.22 -0.87 11.54
N LYS A 58 13.29 -1.54 11.97
CA LYS A 58 13.21 -2.76 12.77
C LYS A 58 12.43 -2.52 14.08
N GLY A 59 11.43 -3.37 14.32
CA GLY A 59 10.56 -3.25 15.48
C GLY A 59 9.44 -2.24 15.34
N GLY A 60 9.43 -1.48 14.25
CA GLY A 60 8.39 -0.49 13.96
C GLY A 60 7.29 -1.04 13.09
N LYS A 61 6.70 -0.17 12.28
CA LYS A 61 5.61 -0.53 11.38
C LYS A 61 5.99 -0.30 9.92
N SER A 62 5.35 -1.03 9.02
CA SER A 62 5.33 -0.70 7.60
C SER A 62 4.00 -0.04 7.30
N ARG A 63 4.00 0.98 6.46
CA ARG A 63 2.78 1.69 6.10
C ARG A 63 2.48 1.48 4.63
N LEU A 64 1.28 0.99 4.33
CA LEU A 64 0.83 0.82 2.97
C LEU A 64 0.33 2.17 2.44
N LEU A 65 0.99 2.69 1.43
CA LEU A 65 0.71 4.03 0.90
C LEU A 65 -0.16 4.01 -0.35
N MET A 66 -0.10 2.94 -1.12
CA MET A 66 -0.79 2.89 -2.41
C MET A 66 -1.12 1.45 -2.80
N LEU A 67 -2.32 1.26 -3.35
CA LEU A 67 -2.72 0.03 -4.03
C LEU A 67 -3.40 0.40 -5.34
N LEU A 68 -3.02 -0.29 -6.41
CA LEU A 68 -3.63 -0.15 -7.74
C LEU A 68 -3.97 -1.52 -8.30
N GLY A 69 -5.00 -1.60 -9.13
CA GLY A 69 -5.27 -2.75 -9.97
C GLY A 69 -6.07 -3.86 -9.29
N THR A 70 -5.90 -5.08 -9.77
CA THR A 70 -6.75 -6.21 -9.38
C THR A 70 -6.02 -7.36 -8.67
N ALA A 71 -4.70 -7.44 -8.81
CA ALA A 71 -3.89 -8.51 -8.18
C ALA A 71 -3.60 -8.21 -6.70
N LEU A 72 -4.65 -7.90 -5.93
CA LEU A 72 -4.50 -7.39 -4.57
C LEU A 72 -3.96 -8.44 -3.61
N THR A 73 -4.46 -9.68 -3.69
CA THR A 73 -4.00 -10.74 -2.80
C THR A 73 -2.50 -11.01 -2.98
N GLU A 74 -2.05 -11.11 -4.22
CA GLU A 74 -0.64 -11.34 -4.53
C GLU A 74 0.23 -10.20 -4.00
N LEU A 75 -0.22 -8.95 -4.19
CA LEU A 75 0.51 -7.79 -3.68
C LEU A 75 0.54 -7.76 -2.16
N LEU A 76 -0.59 -8.03 -1.50
CA LEU A 76 -0.65 -8.02 -0.04
C LEU A 76 0.26 -9.09 0.56
N GLN A 77 0.33 -10.28 -0.06
CA GLN A 77 1.26 -11.33 0.37
C GLN A 77 2.72 -10.88 0.23
N ALA A 78 3.07 -10.30 -0.91
CA ALA A 78 4.42 -9.81 -1.15
C ALA A 78 4.78 -8.68 -0.20
N GLY A 79 3.83 -7.80 0.11
CA GLY A 79 4.02 -6.70 1.05
C GLY A 79 4.28 -7.20 2.46
N GLU A 80 3.55 -8.21 2.90
CA GLU A 80 3.76 -8.83 4.21
C GLU A 80 5.16 -9.42 4.32
N GLU A 81 5.60 -10.10 3.27
CA GLU A 81 6.94 -10.67 3.23
C GLU A 81 8.02 -9.58 3.25
N ALA A 82 7.83 -8.49 2.49
CA ALA A 82 8.76 -7.36 2.50
C ALA A 82 8.82 -6.70 3.88
N ALA A 83 7.70 -6.56 4.55
CA ALA A 83 7.63 -5.99 5.89
C ALA A 83 8.39 -6.87 6.89
N ARG A 84 8.24 -8.20 6.81
CA ARG A 84 9.01 -9.12 7.64
C ARG A 84 10.51 -8.98 7.41
N ARG A 85 10.94 -8.89 6.15
CA ARG A 85 12.36 -8.70 5.81
C ARG A 85 12.91 -7.38 6.34
N ALA A 86 12.06 -6.35 6.39
CA ALA A 86 12.43 -5.05 6.97
C ALA A 86 12.47 -5.08 8.49
N GLY A 87 12.01 -6.17 9.12
CA GLY A 87 12.00 -6.32 10.56
C GLY A 87 10.87 -5.57 11.25
N THR A 88 9.83 -5.18 10.52
CA THR A 88 8.67 -4.51 11.12
C THR A 88 7.71 -5.53 11.70
N VAL A 89 6.90 -5.11 12.67
CA VAL A 89 6.02 -6.01 13.43
C VAL A 89 4.57 -5.92 13.00
N LYS A 90 4.21 -4.89 12.23
CA LYS A 90 2.84 -4.72 11.74
C LYS A 90 2.82 -3.87 10.48
N ILE A 91 1.73 -3.97 9.73
CA ILE A 91 1.45 -3.11 8.58
C ILE A 91 0.23 -2.27 8.92
N THR A 92 0.29 -0.98 8.66
CA THR A 92 -0.82 -0.04 8.88
C THR A 92 -1.20 0.64 7.56
N LEU A 93 -2.42 1.16 7.51
CA LEU A 93 -2.89 1.92 6.37
C LEU A 93 -4.08 2.81 6.75
N GLU A 94 -4.33 3.81 5.92
CA GLU A 94 -5.55 4.60 5.97
C GLU A 94 -6.30 4.35 4.67
N VAL A 95 -7.59 4.04 4.76
CA VAL A 95 -8.40 3.69 3.58
C VAL A 95 -9.76 4.38 3.65
N ASP A 96 -10.24 4.84 2.48
CA ASP A 96 -11.59 5.38 2.37
C ASP A 96 -12.58 4.23 2.65
N PRO A 97 -13.53 4.41 3.60
CA PRO A 97 -14.50 3.35 3.93
C PRO A 97 -15.32 2.85 2.74
N ARG A 98 -15.41 3.65 1.68
CA ARG A 98 -16.15 3.29 0.47
C ARG A 98 -15.27 2.59 -0.57
N SER A 99 -13.99 2.42 -0.28
CA SER A 99 -13.07 1.79 -1.22
C SER A 99 -13.43 0.32 -1.49
N GLU A 100 -13.28 -0.09 -2.74
CA GLU A 100 -13.43 -1.49 -3.13
C GLU A 100 -12.37 -2.40 -2.50
N THR A 101 -11.30 -1.82 -1.92
CA THR A 101 -10.25 -2.59 -1.26
C THR A 101 -10.61 -2.98 0.19
N MET A 102 -11.67 -2.42 0.75
CA MET A 102 -12.07 -2.74 2.12
C MET A 102 -12.24 -4.24 2.35
N LEU A 103 -13.02 -4.91 1.51
CA LEU A 103 -13.29 -6.33 1.67
C LEU A 103 -12.04 -7.19 1.48
N PRO A 104 -11.24 -7.00 0.42
CA PRO A 104 -9.95 -7.70 0.30
C PRO A 104 -9.01 -7.49 1.48
N LEU A 105 -8.92 -6.28 2.01
CA LEU A 105 -8.06 -5.99 3.16
C LEU A 105 -8.51 -6.75 4.40
N GLU A 106 -9.81 -6.71 4.70
CA GLU A 106 -10.35 -7.44 5.84
C GLU A 106 -10.17 -8.94 5.67
N SER A 107 -10.41 -9.46 4.48
CA SER A 107 -10.20 -10.89 4.17
C SER A 107 -8.75 -11.32 4.35
N PHE A 108 -7.80 -10.41 4.13
CA PHE A 108 -6.37 -10.68 4.29
C PHE A 108 -5.91 -10.55 5.75
N GLY A 109 -6.79 -10.10 6.65
CA GLY A 109 -6.50 -10.04 8.08
C GLY A 109 -6.29 -8.63 8.65
N TYR A 110 -6.51 -7.59 7.86
CA TYR A 110 -6.46 -6.22 8.38
C TYR A 110 -7.69 -5.92 9.21
N GLN A 111 -7.51 -5.22 10.31
CA GLN A 111 -8.58 -4.86 11.24
C GLN A 111 -8.70 -3.34 11.35
N ILE A 112 -9.94 -2.85 11.40
CA ILE A 112 -10.20 -1.43 11.62
C ILE A 112 -9.88 -1.13 13.09
N LYS A 113 -9.01 -0.15 13.32
CA LYS A 113 -8.58 0.25 14.66
C LYS A 113 -9.01 1.67 15.01
N GLY A 114 -9.53 2.42 14.08
CA GLY A 114 -9.98 3.77 14.34
C GLY A 114 -10.56 4.44 13.11
N ASP A 115 -11.17 5.59 13.34
CA ASP A 115 -11.73 6.44 12.30
C ASP A 115 -11.05 7.81 12.35
N LEU A 116 -10.68 8.33 11.18
CA LEU A 116 -9.99 9.61 11.05
C LEU A 116 -10.89 10.57 10.26
N ALA A 117 -11.54 11.49 10.97
CA ALA A 117 -12.43 12.47 10.32
C ALA A 117 -11.62 13.37 9.37
N ASN A 118 -12.19 13.62 8.20
CA ASN A 118 -11.61 14.55 7.21
C ASN A 118 -10.19 14.20 6.75
N TYR A 119 -9.80 12.94 6.84
CA TYR A 119 -8.43 12.51 6.51
C TYR A 119 -8.06 12.79 5.06
N PHE A 120 -8.96 12.46 4.12
CA PHE A 120 -8.75 12.67 2.69
C PHE A 120 -9.26 14.03 2.19
N GLY A 121 -9.86 14.83 3.07
CA GLY A 121 -10.46 16.11 2.75
C GLY A 121 -11.73 16.31 3.54
N LYS A 122 -12.42 17.44 3.34
CA LYS A 122 -13.64 17.76 4.05
C LYS A 122 -14.70 16.68 3.79
N ASP A 123 -15.27 16.14 4.87
CA ASP A 123 -16.29 15.09 4.84
C ASP A 123 -15.84 13.80 4.15
N ARG A 124 -14.50 13.58 4.09
CA ARG A 124 -13.91 12.38 3.53
C ARG A 124 -13.07 11.66 4.59
N PRO A 125 -13.70 10.83 5.42
CA PRO A 125 -12.99 10.14 6.51
C PRO A 125 -12.16 8.97 5.99
N ALA A 126 -11.27 8.48 6.85
CA ALA A 126 -10.56 7.24 6.62
C ALA A 126 -10.78 6.27 7.77
N HIS A 127 -10.75 4.98 7.46
CA HIS A 127 -10.52 3.96 8.48
C HIS A 127 -9.01 3.77 8.62
N TYR A 128 -8.54 3.74 9.85
CA TYR A 128 -7.18 3.33 10.16
C TYR A 128 -7.20 1.82 10.41
N MET A 129 -6.43 1.09 9.62
CA MET A 129 -6.37 -0.37 9.72
C MET A 129 -4.97 -0.85 10.03
N GLU A 130 -4.88 -2.00 10.68
CA GLU A 130 -3.59 -2.64 10.90
C GLU A 130 -3.69 -4.15 10.86
N LYS A 131 -2.56 -4.78 10.52
CA LYS A 131 -2.38 -6.23 10.61
C LYS A 131 -1.07 -6.48 11.35
N ILE A 132 -1.16 -7.25 12.45
CA ILE A 132 0.04 -7.69 13.18
C ILE A 132 0.64 -8.85 12.40
N LEU A 133 1.94 -8.78 12.15
CA LEU A 133 2.64 -9.82 11.42
C LEU A 133 2.92 -11.03 12.32
N PRO A 134 2.65 -12.25 11.82
CA PRO A 134 2.93 -13.46 12.60
C PRO A 134 4.41 -13.75 12.77
#